data_e9760e8e8eef3f8d8b7cf47be229900c
#
_entry.id   e9760e8e8eef3f8d8b7cf47be229900c
#
_cell.length_a   1.000
_cell.length_b   1.000
_cell.length_c   1.000
_cell.angle_alpha   90.00
_cell.angle_beta   90.00
_cell.angle_gamma   90.00
#
_symmetry.space_group_name_H-M   'P 1'
#
loop_
_entity.id
_entity.type
_entity.pdbx_description
1 polymer ?
#
loop_
_entity_poly.entity_id
_entity_poly.type
_entity_poly.pdbx_seq_one_letter_code
_entity_poly.pdbx_strand_id
1 'polypeptide(L)'
;MNNLIRGKGGLIMGKMHTKAERTEKVEEIKAENRKKVKEIRAKKKELDAEVKKKARQVAADRKKRRAGITFRLFMLAIVPVIVMVLGLITTTVFSLKSGLEEEAMDGLELLSGAVQSSYEDIKGNYEYKNGRLFKGGEELTIKPAALDIYVKNSKNDVQVTLTYGTKRVLTTLTDNKGARLTGTDISSEVWDVVKTGKTYRDTNYKVDGKRYCAVYVPLKDNNQVVGCVFAGQPTSDITNYIMQKVGTMLIVSAVVLILVGIVATFIAQSISKSIKRASVSVTKVAGGDLTVEVDKTVLKRQDEIGDMGRALETLIIKLREIVGSLAKSATDLGESGNSIDSMASQSSVAAGEISTAVEEIS
;
A
#
# COMPACT_ATOMS: atom_id res chain seq x y z
N MET A 1 -6.32 44.20 37.16
CA MET A 1 -4.99 44.27 37.75
C MET A 1 -4.78 45.52 38.61
N ASN A 2 -5.43 46.65 38.35
CA ASN A 2 -5.36 47.85 39.19
C ASN A 2 -6.11 47.74 40.56
N ASN A 3 -7.10 46.86 40.71
CA ASN A 3 -7.90 46.75 41.91
C ASN A 3 -7.33 45.86 43.01
N LEU A 4 -6.39 44.96 42.71
CA LEU A 4 -5.70 44.15 43.75
C LEU A 4 -4.70 44.95 44.62
N ILE A 5 -4.37 46.14 44.19
CA ILE A 5 -3.34 47.00 44.79
C ILE A 5 -3.94 47.93 45.88
N ARG A 6 -5.27 48.21 45.77
CA ARG A 6 -5.97 49.10 46.74
C ARG A 6 -6.28 48.44 48.10
N GLY A 7 -6.62 47.14 48.12
CA GLY A 7 -7.10 46.48 49.34
C GLY A 7 -6.07 46.28 50.45
N LYS A 8 -4.79 46.10 50.12
CA LYS A 8 -3.73 45.94 51.15
C LYS A 8 -3.21 47.28 51.68
N GLY A 9 -3.38 48.36 50.92
CA GLY A 9 -2.96 49.71 51.35
C GLY A 9 -3.78 50.33 52.46
N GLY A 10 -5.13 50.09 52.47
CA GLY A 10 -6.07 50.71 53.41
C GLY A 10 -5.88 50.23 54.87
N LEU A 11 -5.59 48.91 55.05
CA LEU A 11 -5.48 48.31 56.37
C LEU A 11 -4.21 48.73 57.17
N ILE A 12 -3.19 49.18 56.46
CA ILE A 12 -1.86 49.58 57.09
C ILE A 12 -1.89 51.07 57.41
N MET A 13 -2.68 51.88 56.75
CA MET A 13 -2.72 53.35 56.94
C MET A 13 -3.40 53.84 58.25
N GLY A 14 -4.25 52.99 58.84
CA GLY A 14 -5.00 53.37 60.07
C GLY A 14 -4.17 53.51 61.38
N LYS A 15 -2.86 53.16 61.40
CA LYS A 15 -1.99 53.21 62.58
C LYS A 15 -0.85 54.26 62.51
N MET A 16 -0.88 55.18 61.55
CA MET A 16 0.19 56.14 61.32
C MET A 16 -0.17 57.54 61.78
N HIS A 17 0.65 58.09 62.70
CA HIS A 17 0.39 59.35 63.39
C HIS A 17 0.84 60.62 62.63
N THR A 18 1.67 60.54 61.60
CA THR A 18 2.17 61.71 60.85
C THR A 18 1.91 61.64 59.35
N LYS A 19 1.66 62.79 58.71
CA LYS A 19 1.43 62.94 57.26
C LYS A 19 2.65 62.51 56.46
N ALA A 20 3.88 62.65 57.01
CA ALA A 20 5.11 62.26 56.35
C ALA A 20 5.28 60.73 56.28
N GLU A 21 4.99 60.00 57.34
CA GLU A 21 5.01 58.50 57.33
C GLU A 21 4.02 57.89 56.38
N ARG A 22 2.88 58.52 56.22
CA ARG A 22 1.90 58.08 55.20
C ARG A 22 2.38 58.24 53.73
N THR A 23 3.07 59.32 53.45
CA THR A 23 3.63 59.57 52.13
C THR A 23 4.78 58.64 51.80
N GLU A 24 5.65 58.36 52.72
CA GLU A 24 6.80 57.45 52.60
C GLU A 24 6.31 55.99 52.33
N LYS A 25 5.30 55.54 53.07
CA LYS A 25 4.74 54.19 52.94
C LYS A 25 3.97 54.02 51.61
N VAL A 26 3.31 55.06 51.11
CA VAL A 26 2.66 55.05 49.76
C VAL A 26 3.70 54.95 48.66
N GLU A 27 4.84 55.63 48.79
CA GLU A 27 5.94 55.50 47.81
C GLU A 27 6.59 54.13 47.87
N GLU A 28 6.77 53.54 49.06
CA GLU A 28 7.29 52.18 49.22
C GLU A 28 6.38 51.14 48.56
N ILE A 29 5.05 51.21 48.80
CA ILE A 29 4.05 50.33 48.15
C ILE A 29 4.06 50.54 46.62
N LYS A 30 4.16 51.76 46.14
CA LYS A 30 4.26 52.04 44.69
C LYS A 30 5.55 51.45 44.11
N ALA A 31 6.67 51.54 44.81
CA ALA A 31 7.97 50.98 44.41
C ALA A 31 7.90 49.43 44.32
N GLU A 32 7.32 48.77 45.36
CA GLU A 32 7.11 47.31 45.38
C GLU A 32 6.20 46.86 44.25
N ASN A 33 5.11 47.56 44.00
CA ASN A 33 4.19 47.27 42.92
C ASN A 33 4.83 47.47 41.54
N ARG A 34 5.65 48.51 41.35
CA ARG A 34 6.47 48.67 40.11
C ARG A 34 7.42 47.50 39.91
N LYS A 35 8.01 46.98 41.01
CA LYS A 35 8.93 45.83 40.97
C LYS A 35 8.15 44.54 40.57
N LYS A 36 7.01 44.25 41.19
CA LYS A 36 6.12 43.13 40.85
C LYS A 36 5.61 43.17 39.41
N VAL A 37 5.21 44.36 38.93
CA VAL A 37 4.81 44.55 37.55
C VAL A 37 5.93 44.29 36.55
N LYS A 38 7.18 44.71 36.90
CA LYS A 38 8.37 44.40 36.07
C LYS A 38 8.64 42.90 36.03
N GLU A 39 8.57 42.18 37.16
CA GLU A 39 8.74 40.73 37.24
C GLU A 39 7.69 39.96 36.43
N ILE A 40 6.41 40.37 36.52
CA ILE A 40 5.33 39.75 35.73
C ILE A 40 5.55 39.98 34.23
N ARG A 41 5.97 41.17 33.82
CA ARG A 41 6.32 41.48 32.43
C ARG A 41 7.51 40.66 31.93
N ALA A 42 8.52 40.47 32.77
CA ALA A 42 9.67 39.62 32.45
C ALA A 42 9.27 38.15 32.29
N LYS A 43 8.51 37.58 33.24
CA LYS A 43 7.96 36.21 33.15
C LYS A 43 7.06 36.00 31.92
N LYS A 44 6.22 37.00 31.58
CA LYS A 44 5.40 36.96 30.39
C LYS A 44 6.25 36.91 29.11
N LYS A 45 7.30 37.74 29.06
CA LYS A 45 8.22 37.80 27.93
C LYS A 45 8.99 36.48 27.74
N GLU A 46 9.38 35.87 28.84
CA GLU A 46 10.06 34.57 28.87
C GLU A 46 9.13 33.44 28.40
N LEU A 47 7.88 33.41 28.88
CA LEU A 47 6.85 32.46 28.47
C LEU A 47 6.52 32.61 26.96
N ASP A 48 6.36 33.83 26.48
CA ASP A 48 6.12 34.12 25.05
C ASP A 48 7.31 33.64 24.17
N ALA A 49 8.54 33.82 24.68
CA ALA A 49 9.74 33.32 24.00
C ALA A 49 9.81 31.79 23.97
N GLU A 50 9.44 31.11 25.06
CA GLU A 50 9.39 29.66 25.14
C GLU A 50 8.31 29.07 24.23
N VAL A 51 7.10 29.65 24.21
CA VAL A 51 6.02 29.27 23.29
C VAL A 51 6.46 29.44 21.84
N LYS A 52 7.12 30.55 21.52
CA LYS A 52 7.66 30.80 20.18
C LYS A 52 8.76 29.82 19.78
N LYS A 53 9.60 29.41 20.72
CA LYS A 53 10.65 28.39 20.52
C LYS A 53 10.04 27.03 20.29
N LYS A 54 9.05 26.60 21.08
CA LYS A 54 8.29 25.35 20.89
C LYS A 54 7.54 25.34 19.56
N ALA A 55 6.89 26.45 19.18
CA ALA A 55 6.22 26.57 17.90
C ALA A 55 7.18 26.44 16.70
N ARG A 56 8.38 27.03 16.79
CA ARG A 56 9.44 26.89 15.77
C ARG A 56 9.96 25.45 15.69
N GLN A 57 10.10 24.77 16.81
CA GLN A 57 10.55 23.38 16.89
C GLN A 57 9.53 22.44 16.24
N VAL A 58 8.24 22.62 16.54
CA VAL A 58 7.13 21.88 15.91
C VAL A 58 7.07 22.15 14.38
N ALA A 59 7.32 23.38 13.95
CA ALA A 59 7.37 23.74 12.53
C ALA A 59 8.58 23.11 11.81
N ALA A 60 9.73 23.04 12.47
CA ALA A 60 10.94 22.37 11.97
C ALA A 60 10.75 20.85 11.84
N ASP A 61 10.14 20.21 12.84
CA ASP A 61 9.79 18.78 12.81
C ASP A 61 8.76 18.45 11.73
N ARG A 62 7.82 19.34 11.44
CA ARG A 62 6.91 19.21 10.28
C ARG A 62 7.66 19.18 8.95
N LYS A 63 8.71 20.01 8.80
CA LYS A 63 9.52 20.07 7.56
C LYS A 63 10.40 18.82 7.38
N LYS A 64 10.76 18.14 8.49
CA LYS A 64 11.56 16.90 8.49
C LYS A 64 10.76 15.63 8.17
N ARG A 65 9.44 15.66 8.23
CA ARG A 65 8.57 14.51 7.89
C ARG A 65 8.50 14.33 6.39
N ARG A 66 9.34 13.44 5.84
CA ARG A 66 9.46 13.12 4.40
C ARG A 66 8.19 12.54 3.76
N ALA A 67 7.23 12.04 4.55
CA ALA A 67 5.97 11.50 4.03
C ALA A 67 4.79 11.99 4.89
N GLY A 68 3.89 12.79 4.29
CA GLY A 68 2.66 13.24 4.93
C GLY A 68 1.67 12.09 5.17
N ILE A 69 0.63 12.32 5.97
CA ILE A 69 -0.45 11.37 6.24
C ILE A 69 -1.07 10.87 4.93
N THR A 70 -1.29 11.75 3.96
CA THR A 70 -1.82 11.41 2.63
C THR A 70 -0.99 10.33 1.94
N PHE A 71 0.34 10.47 1.94
CA PHE A 71 1.24 9.48 1.31
C PHE A 71 1.21 8.13 2.04
N ARG A 72 1.16 8.15 3.38
CA ARG A 72 1.09 6.90 4.17
C ARG A 72 -0.22 6.16 3.93
N LEU A 73 -1.35 6.86 3.89
CA LEU A 73 -2.66 6.28 3.59
C LEU A 73 -2.72 5.74 2.16
N PHE A 74 -2.16 6.47 1.20
CA PHE A 74 -2.04 6.03 -0.18
C PHE A 74 -1.21 4.74 -0.30
N MET A 75 -0.02 4.69 0.34
CA MET A 75 0.83 3.50 0.35
C MET A 75 0.15 2.30 1.01
N LEU A 76 -0.57 2.53 2.12
CA LEU A 76 -1.32 1.47 2.80
C LEU A 76 -2.39 0.83 1.89
N ALA A 77 -3.01 1.62 1.02
CA ALA A 77 -4.01 1.12 0.08
C ALA A 77 -3.39 0.44 -1.16
N ILE A 78 -2.31 0.99 -1.70
CA ILE A 78 -1.74 0.54 -2.99
C ILE A 78 -0.82 -0.67 -2.85
N VAL A 79 0.00 -0.74 -1.80
CA VAL A 79 0.99 -1.82 -1.65
C VAL A 79 0.34 -3.21 -1.59
N PRO A 80 -0.74 -3.46 -0.80
CA PRO A 80 -1.41 -4.76 -0.80
C PRO A 80 -1.98 -5.14 -2.17
N VAL A 81 -2.51 -4.18 -2.91
CA VAL A 81 -3.06 -4.42 -4.25
C VAL A 81 -1.97 -4.83 -5.23
N ILE A 82 -0.81 -4.16 -5.20
CA ILE A 82 0.34 -4.54 -6.03
C ILE A 82 0.80 -5.96 -5.69
N VAL A 83 0.94 -6.29 -4.41
CA VAL A 83 1.35 -7.63 -3.97
C VAL A 83 0.36 -8.69 -4.45
N MET A 84 -0.95 -8.43 -4.31
CA MET A 84 -2.01 -9.31 -4.79
C MET A 84 -1.95 -9.51 -6.31
N VAL A 85 -1.79 -8.44 -7.09
CA VAL A 85 -1.69 -8.50 -8.55
C VAL A 85 -0.47 -9.32 -8.98
N LEU A 86 0.69 -9.09 -8.36
CA LEU A 86 1.91 -9.86 -8.65
C LEU A 86 1.72 -11.36 -8.32
N GLY A 87 1.09 -11.66 -7.18
CA GLY A 87 0.77 -13.04 -6.80
C GLY A 87 -0.16 -13.71 -7.80
N LEU A 88 -1.23 -13.03 -8.23
CA LEU A 88 -2.17 -13.55 -9.23
C LEU A 88 -1.51 -13.79 -10.58
N ILE A 89 -0.68 -12.87 -11.06
CA ILE A 89 0.05 -13.04 -12.33
C ILE A 89 0.98 -14.25 -12.23
N THR A 90 1.74 -14.38 -11.16
CA THR A 90 2.69 -15.48 -10.97
C THR A 90 1.98 -16.83 -10.94
N THR A 91 0.91 -16.96 -10.17
CA THR A 91 0.14 -18.21 -10.08
C THR A 91 -0.54 -18.56 -11.41
N THR A 92 -1.09 -17.57 -12.12
CA THR A 92 -1.73 -17.77 -13.41
C THR A 92 -0.72 -18.20 -14.47
N VAL A 93 0.46 -17.57 -14.54
CA VAL A 93 1.52 -17.97 -15.49
C VAL A 93 1.96 -19.40 -15.25
N PHE A 94 2.19 -19.76 -13.98
CA PHE A 94 2.60 -21.13 -13.62
C PHE A 94 1.51 -22.15 -13.97
N SER A 95 0.27 -21.90 -13.59
CA SER A 95 -0.87 -22.80 -13.88
C SER A 95 -1.15 -22.92 -15.38
N LEU A 96 -1.10 -21.80 -16.11
CA LEU A 96 -1.31 -21.80 -17.57
C LEU A 96 -0.21 -22.56 -18.30
N LYS A 97 1.04 -22.40 -17.88
CA LYS A 97 2.17 -23.14 -18.46
C LYS A 97 1.99 -24.63 -18.25
N SER A 98 1.77 -25.08 -17.02
CA SER A 98 1.60 -26.48 -16.69
C SER A 98 0.39 -27.11 -17.42
N GLY A 99 -0.74 -26.39 -17.46
CA GLY A 99 -1.94 -26.85 -18.16
C GLY A 99 -1.74 -26.98 -19.69
N LEU A 100 -1.10 -26.00 -20.31
CA LEU A 100 -0.82 -26.04 -21.76
C LEU A 100 0.21 -27.10 -22.14
N GLU A 101 1.23 -27.31 -21.31
CA GLU A 101 2.21 -28.39 -21.51
C GLU A 101 1.54 -29.76 -21.41
N GLU A 102 0.66 -30.00 -20.44
CA GLU A 102 -0.06 -31.25 -20.28
C GLU A 102 -1.04 -31.48 -21.45
N GLU A 103 -1.84 -30.47 -21.82
CA GLU A 103 -2.75 -30.55 -22.97
C GLU A 103 -1.99 -30.83 -24.27
N ALA A 104 -0.83 -30.21 -24.47
CA ALA A 104 0.03 -30.46 -25.62
C ALA A 104 0.55 -31.91 -25.62
N MET A 105 1.01 -32.40 -24.46
CA MET A 105 1.51 -33.76 -24.33
C MET A 105 0.44 -34.82 -24.64
N ASP A 106 -0.78 -34.64 -24.13
CA ASP A 106 -1.89 -35.55 -24.40
C ASP A 106 -2.31 -35.52 -25.89
N GLY A 107 -2.36 -34.34 -26.50
CA GLY A 107 -2.62 -34.20 -27.92
C GLY A 107 -1.53 -34.83 -28.79
N LEU A 108 -0.26 -34.70 -28.38
CA LEU A 108 0.87 -35.32 -29.08
C LEU A 108 0.87 -36.86 -28.91
N GLU A 109 0.44 -37.38 -27.78
CA GLU A 109 0.32 -38.83 -27.57
C GLU A 109 -0.77 -39.41 -28.45
N LEU A 110 -1.94 -38.74 -28.52
CA LEU A 110 -3.02 -39.14 -29.44
C LEU A 110 -2.58 -39.11 -30.90
N LEU A 111 -1.87 -38.06 -31.31
CA LEU A 111 -1.34 -37.95 -32.66
C LEU A 111 -0.32 -39.07 -32.96
N SER A 112 0.62 -39.32 -32.05
CA SER A 112 1.60 -40.40 -32.18
C SER A 112 0.92 -41.77 -32.29
N GLY A 113 -0.11 -42.01 -31.46
CA GLY A 113 -0.90 -43.24 -31.51
C GLY A 113 -1.64 -43.41 -32.81
N ALA A 114 -2.27 -42.34 -33.36
CA ALA A 114 -2.95 -42.37 -34.64
C ALA A 114 -1.99 -42.69 -35.80
N VAL A 115 -0.80 -42.09 -35.79
CA VAL A 115 0.26 -42.39 -36.78
C VAL A 115 0.73 -43.83 -36.60
N GLN A 116 1.02 -44.27 -35.37
CA GLN A 116 1.42 -45.64 -35.07
C GLN A 116 0.39 -46.64 -35.64
N SER A 117 -0.89 -46.48 -35.31
CA SER A 117 -1.95 -47.36 -35.78
C SER A 117 -2.01 -47.44 -37.30
N SER A 118 -1.89 -46.32 -38.01
CA SER A 118 -1.92 -46.28 -39.49
C SER A 118 -0.77 -47.08 -40.14
N TYR A 119 0.36 -47.21 -39.46
CA TYR A 119 1.49 -48.01 -39.90
C TYR A 119 1.41 -49.48 -39.42
N GLU A 120 0.84 -49.73 -38.24
CA GLU A 120 0.63 -51.08 -37.73
C GLU A 120 -0.44 -51.85 -38.49
N ASP A 121 -1.48 -51.18 -39.03
CA ASP A 121 -2.54 -51.79 -39.82
C ASP A 121 -2.06 -52.34 -41.19
N ILE A 122 -0.88 -51.93 -41.67
CA ILE A 122 -0.26 -52.51 -42.87
C ILE A 122 0.19 -53.93 -42.54
N LYS A 123 -0.23 -54.95 -43.33
CA LYS A 123 0.09 -56.37 -43.12
C LYS A 123 1.55 -56.65 -43.43
N GLY A 124 2.16 -57.56 -42.64
CA GLY A 124 3.53 -58.03 -42.83
C GLY A 124 4.52 -57.40 -41.85
N ASN A 125 5.75 -57.88 -41.87
CA ASN A 125 6.81 -57.44 -40.93
C ASN A 125 7.55 -56.21 -41.45
N TYR A 126 8.11 -55.43 -40.53
CA TYR A 126 9.03 -54.33 -40.84
C TYR A 126 10.41 -54.86 -41.27
N GLU A 127 10.90 -54.31 -42.34
CA GLU A 127 12.28 -54.56 -42.80
C GLU A 127 12.99 -53.25 -43.16
N TYR A 128 14.17 -53.05 -42.60
CA TYR A 128 15.02 -51.89 -42.90
C TYR A 128 16.24 -52.28 -43.71
N LYS A 129 16.26 -51.85 -44.99
CA LYS A 129 17.33 -52.20 -45.93
C LYS A 129 17.77 -50.95 -46.68
N ASN A 130 19.09 -50.70 -46.75
CA ASN A 130 19.69 -49.60 -47.53
C ASN A 130 19.11 -48.22 -47.24
N GLY A 131 18.79 -47.90 -45.95
CA GLY A 131 18.22 -46.63 -45.58
C GLY A 131 16.69 -46.50 -45.81
N ARG A 132 16.05 -47.57 -46.27
CA ARG A 132 14.59 -47.61 -46.59
C ARG A 132 13.87 -48.56 -45.67
N LEU A 133 12.67 -48.13 -45.25
CA LEU A 133 11.77 -48.94 -44.42
C LEU A 133 10.68 -49.55 -45.28
N PHE A 134 10.50 -50.86 -45.14
CA PHE A 134 9.46 -51.64 -45.81
C PHE A 134 8.56 -52.27 -44.75
N LYS A 135 7.28 -52.54 -45.11
CA LYS A 135 6.39 -53.37 -44.32
C LYS A 135 5.59 -54.24 -45.27
N GLY A 136 5.65 -55.59 -45.06
CA GLY A 136 4.97 -56.54 -45.92
C GLY A 136 5.42 -56.45 -47.42
N GLY A 137 6.65 -56.02 -47.70
CA GLY A 137 7.20 -55.81 -49.03
C GLY A 137 6.89 -54.43 -49.65
N GLU A 138 6.00 -53.61 -49.05
CA GLU A 138 5.74 -52.24 -49.50
C GLU A 138 6.75 -51.28 -48.89
N GLU A 139 7.32 -50.39 -49.71
CA GLU A 139 8.25 -49.36 -49.25
C GLU A 139 7.50 -48.18 -48.63
N LEU A 140 7.67 -47.96 -47.29
CA LEU A 140 7.04 -46.87 -46.57
C LEU A 140 7.73 -45.53 -46.80
N THR A 141 9.03 -45.55 -47.10
CA THR A 141 9.87 -44.35 -47.28
C THR A 141 9.79 -43.76 -48.69
N ILE A 142 9.05 -44.39 -49.63
CA ILE A 142 8.92 -43.94 -51.02
C ILE A 142 8.22 -42.55 -51.13
N LYS A 143 7.43 -42.18 -50.12
CA LYS A 143 6.78 -40.89 -50.01
C LYS A 143 7.26 -40.13 -48.77
N PRO A 144 8.35 -39.38 -48.88
CA PRO A 144 8.94 -38.65 -47.73
C PRO A 144 7.93 -37.70 -47.10
N ALA A 145 6.94 -37.21 -47.86
CA ALA A 145 5.88 -36.33 -47.40
C ALA A 145 4.65 -37.06 -46.81
N ALA A 146 4.72 -38.40 -46.61
CA ALA A 146 3.59 -39.18 -46.08
C ALA A 146 3.11 -38.68 -44.70
N LEU A 147 4.01 -38.16 -43.86
CA LEU A 147 3.69 -37.60 -42.54
C LEU A 147 3.16 -36.16 -42.57
N ASP A 148 3.28 -35.46 -43.72
CA ASP A 148 2.89 -34.04 -43.81
C ASP A 148 1.37 -33.84 -43.66
N ILE A 149 0.57 -34.87 -43.98
CA ILE A 149 -0.88 -34.83 -43.80
C ILE A 149 -1.27 -34.61 -42.31
N TYR A 150 -0.53 -35.22 -41.42
CA TYR A 150 -0.77 -35.09 -39.97
C TYR A 150 -0.42 -33.67 -39.45
N VAL A 151 0.69 -33.12 -39.99
CA VAL A 151 1.12 -31.74 -39.64
C VAL A 151 0.17 -30.70 -40.22
N LYS A 152 -0.21 -30.85 -41.51
CA LYS A 152 -1.07 -29.91 -42.21
C LYS A 152 -2.49 -29.79 -41.60
N ASN A 153 -2.99 -30.88 -41.02
CA ASN A 153 -4.30 -30.91 -40.36
C ASN A 153 -4.29 -30.48 -38.92
N SER A 154 -3.11 -30.27 -38.33
CA SER A 154 -2.99 -29.75 -36.98
C SER A 154 -3.14 -28.23 -36.94
N LYS A 155 -3.75 -27.71 -35.87
CA LYS A 155 -3.85 -26.26 -35.62
C LYS A 155 -2.52 -25.67 -35.08
N ASN A 156 -1.70 -26.53 -34.49
CA ASN A 156 -0.42 -26.15 -33.87
C ASN A 156 0.71 -26.58 -34.82
N ASP A 157 1.89 -25.96 -34.69
CA ASP A 157 3.09 -26.37 -35.42
C ASP A 157 3.63 -27.68 -34.80
N VAL A 158 3.03 -28.80 -35.19
CA VAL A 158 3.44 -30.12 -34.73
C VAL A 158 4.42 -30.75 -35.73
N GLN A 159 5.32 -31.55 -35.22
CA GLN A 159 6.28 -32.32 -36.01
C GLN A 159 6.09 -33.79 -35.72
N VAL A 160 6.20 -34.62 -36.76
CA VAL A 160 5.99 -36.07 -36.66
C VAL A 160 7.20 -36.81 -37.26
N THR A 161 7.59 -37.87 -36.63
CA THR A 161 8.71 -38.71 -37.09
C THR A 161 8.40 -40.18 -36.85
N LEU A 162 8.69 -41.01 -37.85
CA LEU A 162 8.72 -42.47 -37.77
C LEU A 162 10.18 -42.91 -37.67
N THR A 163 10.51 -43.78 -36.71
CA THR A 163 11.84 -44.36 -36.60
C THR A 163 11.84 -45.86 -36.78
N TYR A 164 12.99 -46.41 -37.15
CA TYR A 164 13.31 -47.82 -37.02
C TYR A 164 14.55 -47.97 -36.16
N GLY A 165 14.45 -48.67 -35.07
CA GLY A 165 15.44 -48.53 -34.00
C GLY A 165 15.59 -47.06 -33.58
N THR A 166 16.82 -46.57 -33.59
CA THR A 166 17.13 -45.16 -33.31
C THR A 166 17.04 -44.25 -34.53
N LYS A 167 17.02 -44.81 -35.77
CA LYS A 167 17.08 -44.04 -37.03
C LYS A 167 15.77 -43.43 -37.43
N ARG A 168 15.74 -42.12 -37.68
CA ARG A 168 14.60 -41.41 -38.29
C ARG A 168 14.46 -41.81 -39.76
N VAL A 169 13.41 -42.54 -40.10
CA VAL A 169 13.17 -43.02 -41.47
C VAL A 169 12.26 -42.11 -42.24
N LEU A 170 11.23 -41.58 -41.60
CA LEU A 170 10.35 -40.51 -42.10
C LEU A 170 10.27 -39.41 -41.03
N THR A 171 10.35 -38.16 -41.47
CA THR A 171 10.25 -37.05 -40.51
C THR A 171 9.80 -35.77 -41.19
N THR A 172 9.00 -34.97 -40.47
CA THR A 172 8.68 -33.60 -40.85
C THR A 172 9.69 -32.61 -40.26
N LEU A 173 10.48 -33.03 -39.24
CA LEU A 173 11.54 -32.22 -38.67
C LEU A 173 12.56 -31.81 -39.71
N THR A 174 12.92 -30.52 -39.70
CA THR A 174 13.93 -29.98 -40.64
C THR A 174 15.06 -29.32 -39.85
N ASP A 175 16.25 -29.34 -40.46
CA ASP A 175 17.37 -28.56 -40.00
C ASP A 175 17.18 -27.05 -40.24
N ASN A 176 18.15 -26.24 -39.87
CA ASN A 176 18.15 -24.79 -40.10
C ASN A 176 18.21 -24.37 -41.59
N LYS A 177 18.49 -25.31 -42.51
CA LYS A 177 18.51 -25.10 -43.96
C LYS A 177 17.24 -25.60 -44.64
N GLY A 178 16.29 -26.15 -43.86
CA GLY A 178 15.02 -26.72 -44.37
C GLY A 178 15.12 -28.16 -44.86
N ALA A 179 16.27 -28.82 -44.74
CA ALA A 179 16.41 -30.24 -45.07
C ALA A 179 15.82 -31.13 -43.97
N ARG A 180 15.10 -32.19 -44.35
CA ARG A 180 14.54 -33.15 -43.39
C ARG A 180 15.66 -33.91 -42.68
N LEU A 181 15.48 -34.11 -41.36
CA LEU A 181 16.41 -34.80 -40.49
C LEU A 181 16.38 -36.36 -40.67
N THR A 182 16.10 -36.83 -41.88
CA THR A 182 16.08 -38.25 -42.20
C THR A 182 17.45 -38.89 -42.06
N GLY A 183 17.53 -40.12 -41.56
CA GLY A 183 18.77 -40.86 -41.34
C GLY A 183 19.52 -40.46 -40.06
N THR A 184 19.09 -39.44 -39.33
CA THR A 184 19.67 -39.06 -38.02
C THR A 184 19.12 -39.94 -36.91
N ASP A 185 19.84 -40.02 -35.80
CA ASP A 185 19.43 -40.82 -34.64
C ASP A 185 18.60 -40.00 -33.64
N ILE A 186 17.66 -40.66 -32.93
CA ILE A 186 17.08 -40.16 -31.70
C ILE A 186 18.06 -40.36 -30.55
N SER A 187 17.86 -39.69 -29.40
CA SER A 187 18.75 -39.87 -28.25
C SER A 187 18.68 -41.29 -27.69
N SER A 188 19.79 -41.80 -27.15
CA SER A 188 19.83 -43.11 -26.47
C SER A 188 18.87 -43.15 -25.28
N GLU A 189 18.70 -42.04 -24.56
CA GLU A 189 17.78 -41.91 -23.44
C GLU A 189 16.33 -42.24 -23.85
N VAL A 190 15.87 -41.68 -24.97
CA VAL A 190 14.54 -41.97 -25.51
C VAL A 190 14.42 -43.44 -25.89
N TRP A 191 15.43 -43.98 -26.63
CA TRP A 191 15.40 -45.37 -27.09
C TRP A 191 15.38 -46.34 -25.93
N ASP A 192 16.16 -46.09 -24.89
CA ASP A 192 16.23 -46.97 -23.67
C ASP A 192 14.88 -47.10 -22.97
N VAL A 193 14.04 -46.09 -23.01
CA VAL A 193 12.68 -46.14 -22.48
C VAL A 193 11.76 -46.84 -23.47
N VAL A 194 11.74 -46.38 -24.73
CA VAL A 194 10.76 -46.81 -25.73
C VAL A 194 10.94 -48.28 -26.08
N LYS A 195 12.17 -48.81 -26.14
CA LYS A 195 12.44 -50.24 -26.40
C LYS A 195 11.83 -51.19 -25.38
N THR A 196 11.50 -50.68 -24.16
CA THR A 196 10.79 -51.43 -23.13
C THR A 196 9.27 -51.53 -23.36
N GLY A 197 8.76 -50.88 -24.42
CA GLY A 197 7.33 -50.77 -24.73
C GLY A 197 6.61 -49.65 -24.01
N LYS A 198 7.32 -48.71 -23.37
CA LYS A 198 6.76 -47.53 -22.66
C LYS A 198 6.84 -46.30 -23.53
N THR A 199 5.83 -45.42 -23.41
CA THR A 199 5.86 -44.10 -24.00
C THR A 199 6.88 -43.23 -23.27
N TYR A 200 7.69 -42.46 -24.02
CA TYR A 200 8.58 -41.42 -23.46
C TYR A 200 7.91 -40.05 -23.65
N ARG A 201 7.89 -39.24 -22.58
CA ARG A 201 7.31 -37.88 -22.58
C ARG A 201 8.33 -36.89 -22.00
N ASP A 202 8.57 -35.78 -22.70
CA ASP A 202 9.46 -34.70 -22.23
C ASP A 202 8.97 -33.36 -22.73
N THR A 203 8.75 -32.41 -21.82
CA THR A 203 8.29 -31.05 -22.16
C THR A 203 9.40 -30.10 -22.61
N ASN A 204 10.65 -30.55 -22.61
CA ASN A 204 11.82 -29.72 -22.92
C ASN A 204 12.86 -30.45 -23.80
N TYR A 205 12.42 -31.41 -24.59
CA TYR A 205 13.26 -32.20 -25.44
C TYR A 205 13.93 -31.39 -26.54
N LYS A 206 15.22 -31.57 -26.76
CA LYS A 206 15.98 -30.84 -27.79
C LYS A 206 16.18 -31.67 -29.07
N VAL A 207 15.81 -31.07 -30.21
CA VAL A 207 16.16 -31.60 -31.55
C VAL A 207 16.75 -30.46 -32.37
N ASP A 208 17.92 -30.62 -32.87
CA ASP A 208 18.64 -29.66 -33.73
C ASP A 208 18.61 -28.22 -33.15
N GLY A 209 18.89 -28.08 -31.85
CA GLY A 209 18.91 -26.78 -31.14
C GLY A 209 17.55 -26.19 -30.76
N LYS A 210 16.46 -26.70 -31.32
CA LYS A 210 15.08 -26.29 -30.95
C LYS A 210 14.55 -27.15 -29.81
N ARG A 211 13.67 -26.57 -28.98
CA ARG A 211 13.02 -27.28 -27.87
C ARG A 211 11.58 -27.64 -28.24
N TYR A 212 11.18 -28.85 -27.84
CA TYR A 212 9.87 -29.40 -28.11
C TYR A 212 9.22 -29.97 -26.84
N CYS A 213 7.91 -29.85 -26.70
CA CYS A 213 7.14 -30.87 -26.00
C CYS A 213 7.11 -32.09 -26.90
N ALA A 214 7.60 -33.22 -26.42
CA ALA A 214 7.87 -34.40 -27.23
C ALA A 214 7.27 -35.67 -26.62
N VAL A 215 6.61 -36.44 -27.45
CA VAL A 215 6.11 -37.78 -27.10
C VAL A 215 6.66 -38.80 -28.10
N TYR A 216 7.15 -39.90 -27.59
CA TYR A 216 7.60 -41.04 -28.38
C TYR A 216 6.80 -42.28 -27.97
N VAL A 217 6.00 -42.80 -28.91
CA VAL A 217 5.19 -44.01 -28.72
C VAL A 217 5.91 -45.19 -29.40
N PRO A 218 6.06 -46.37 -28.73
CA PRO A 218 6.73 -47.51 -29.32
C PRO A 218 5.97 -48.08 -30.53
N LEU A 219 6.69 -48.31 -31.63
CA LEU A 219 6.19 -49.00 -32.81
C LEU A 219 6.50 -50.51 -32.67
N LYS A 220 5.50 -51.36 -32.80
CA LYS A 220 5.67 -52.79 -32.58
C LYS A 220 5.52 -53.63 -33.85
N ASP A 221 6.28 -54.68 -33.93
CA ASP A 221 6.16 -55.76 -34.90
C ASP A 221 6.16 -57.11 -34.16
N ASN A 222 5.13 -57.91 -34.32
CA ASN A 222 5.00 -59.17 -33.63
C ASN A 222 5.26 -59.08 -32.10
N ASN A 223 4.72 -58.07 -31.46
CA ASN A 223 4.92 -57.71 -30.04
C ASN A 223 6.33 -57.30 -29.63
N GLN A 224 7.25 -57.13 -30.58
CA GLN A 224 8.60 -56.59 -30.33
C GLN A 224 8.65 -55.14 -30.77
N VAL A 225 9.29 -54.29 -29.99
CA VAL A 225 9.48 -52.86 -30.37
C VAL A 225 10.58 -52.75 -31.44
N VAL A 226 10.21 -52.31 -32.62
CA VAL A 226 11.10 -52.17 -33.77
C VAL A 226 11.50 -50.70 -34.05
N GLY A 227 10.78 -49.77 -33.47
CA GLY A 227 11.02 -48.33 -33.63
C GLY A 227 10.10 -47.51 -32.73
N CYS A 228 9.87 -46.28 -33.10
CA CYS A 228 8.90 -45.43 -32.43
C CYS A 228 8.32 -44.36 -33.36
N VAL A 229 7.16 -43.83 -32.94
CA VAL A 229 6.57 -42.63 -33.53
C VAL A 229 6.77 -41.49 -32.59
N PHE A 230 7.38 -40.42 -33.09
CA PHE A 230 7.51 -39.16 -32.39
C PHE A 230 6.45 -38.18 -32.88
N ALA A 231 5.82 -37.48 -31.95
CA ALA A 231 5.17 -36.21 -32.18
C ALA A 231 5.73 -35.15 -31.26
N GLY A 232 5.91 -33.97 -31.80
CA GLY A 232 6.47 -32.87 -31.01
C GLY A 232 5.92 -31.52 -31.44
N GLN A 233 5.71 -30.63 -30.46
CA GLN A 233 5.32 -29.24 -30.67
C GLN A 233 6.44 -28.33 -30.12
N PRO A 234 6.88 -27.31 -30.88
CA PRO A 234 7.87 -26.36 -30.39
C PRO A 234 7.40 -25.67 -29.10
N THR A 235 8.24 -25.64 -28.07
CA THR A 235 7.94 -24.96 -26.80
C THR A 235 7.82 -23.44 -26.96
N SER A 236 8.38 -22.88 -28.06
CA SER A 236 8.22 -21.47 -28.43
C SER A 236 6.74 -21.06 -28.58
N ASP A 237 5.92 -21.94 -29.13
CA ASP A 237 4.51 -21.64 -29.41
C ASP A 237 3.72 -21.49 -28.10
N ILE A 238 3.94 -22.41 -27.15
CA ILE A 238 3.37 -22.34 -25.81
C ILE A 238 3.85 -21.07 -25.11
N THR A 239 5.16 -20.79 -25.18
CA THR A 239 5.74 -19.60 -24.55
C THR A 239 5.18 -18.30 -25.15
N ASN A 240 5.08 -18.20 -26.48
CA ASN A 240 4.53 -17.04 -27.16
C ASN A 240 3.05 -16.80 -26.78
N TYR A 241 2.26 -17.87 -26.73
CA TYR A 241 0.89 -17.77 -26.27
C TYR A 241 0.77 -17.27 -24.83
N ILE A 242 1.59 -17.79 -23.92
CA ILE A 242 1.65 -17.33 -22.53
C ILE A 242 2.05 -15.85 -22.47
N MET A 243 3.09 -15.44 -23.19
CA MET A 243 3.55 -14.05 -23.22
C MET A 243 2.49 -13.08 -23.73
N GLN A 244 1.71 -13.46 -24.74
CA GLN A 244 0.58 -12.68 -25.23
C GLN A 244 -0.51 -12.52 -24.14
N LYS A 245 -0.84 -13.60 -23.42
CA LYS A 245 -1.82 -13.56 -22.34
C LYS A 245 -1.33 -12.73 -21.16
N VAL A 246 -0.05 -12.87 -20.78
CA VAL A 246 0.58 -12.05 -19.74
C VAL A 246 0.53 -10.57 -20.11
N GLY A 247 0.82 -10.22 -21.38
CA GLY A 247 0.71 -8.85 -21.88
C GLY A 247 -0.70 -8.27 -21.68
N THR A 248 -1.72 -9.02 -22.02
CA THR A 248 -3.12 -8.62 -21.81
C THR A 248 -3.43 -8.43 -20.31
N MET A 249 -2.99 -9.37 -19.46
CA MET A 249 -3.18 -9.28 -18.00
C MET A 249 -2.49 -8.06 -17.41
N LEU A 250 -1.29 -7.71 -17.86
CA LEU A 250 -0.56 -6.52 -17.41
C LEU A 250 -1.32 -5.24 -17.75
N ILE A 251 -1.89 -5.14 -18.96
CA ILE A 251 -2.70 -3.99 -19.38
C ILE A 251 -3.93 -3.84 -18.47
N VAL A 252 -4.68 -4.92 -18.27
CA VAL A 252 -5.87 -4.91 -17.41
C VAL A 252 -5.49 -4.55 -15.97
N SER A 253 -4.41 -5.14 -15.44
CA SER A 253 -3.92 -4.84 -14.09
C SER A 253 -3.49 -3.37 -13.94
N ALA A 254 -2.84 -2.80 -14.96
CA ALA A 254 -2.47 -1.39 -14.96
C ALA A 254 -3.69 -0.47 -14.90
N VAL A 255 -4.74 -0.76 -15.66
CA VAL A 255 -6.01 0.00 -15.61
C VAL A 255 -6.63 -0.08 -14.22
N VAL A 256 -6.72 -1.27 -13.63
CA VAL A 256 -7.25 -1.46 -12.27
C VAL A 256 -6.42 -0.69 -11.24
N LEU A 257 -5.08 -0.76 -11.30
CA LEU A 257 -4.19 -0.04 -10.41
C LEU A 257 -4.36 1.48 -10.51
N ILE A 258 -4.54 2.01 -11.72
CA ILE A 258 -4.82 3.43 -11.93
C ILE A 258 -6.15 3.83 -11.27
N LEU A 259 -7.21 3.06 -11.49
CA LEU A 259 -8.52 3.33 -10.89
C LEU A 259 -8.46 3.29 -9.36
N VAL A 260 -7.85 2.25 -8.78
CA VAL A 260 -7.65 2.13 -7.33
C VAL A 260 -6.79 3.29 -6.81
N GLY A 261 -5.73 3.68 -7.54
CA GLY A 261 -4.87 4.81 -7.20
C GLY A 261 -5.62 6.14 -7.15
N ILE A 262 -6.52 6.40 -8.11
CA ILE A 262 -7.37 7.59 -8.12
C ILE A 262 -8.28 7.60 -6.89
N VAL A 263 -8.99 6.51 -6.63
CA VAL A 263 -9.89 6.40 -5.47
C VAL A 263 -9.13 6.53 -4.15
N ALA A 264 -8.00 5.83 -4.01
CA ALA A 264 -7.15 5.91 -2.83
C ALA A 264 -6.63 7.33 -2.58
N THR A 265 -6.23 8.04 -3.65
CA THR A 265 -5.78 9.44 -3.55
C THR A 265 -6.91 10.36 -3.09
N PHE A 266 -8.12 10.17 -3.60
CA PHE A 266 -9.30 10.93 -3.21
C PHE A 266 -9.64 10.76 -1.72
N ILE A 267 -9.68 9.50 -1.25
CA ILE A 267 -9.93 9.17 0.15
C ILE A 267 -8.82 9.72 1.05
N ALA A 268 -7.55 9.48 0.70
CA ALA A 268 -6.41 9.93 1.48
C ALA A 268 -6.35 11.46 1.60
N GLN A 269 -6.68 12.20 0.54
CA GLN A 269 -6.76 13.65 0.57
C GLN A 269 -7.93 14.15 1.42
N SER A 270 -9.11 13.55 1.31
CA SER A 270 -10.29 13.90 2.10
C SER A 270 -10.01 13.76 3.61
N ILE A 271 -9.46 12.61 4.02
CA ILE A 271 -9.10 12.34 5.42
C ILE A 271 -8.00 13.31 5.89
N SER A 272 -6.92 13.43 5.13
CA SER A 272 -5.78 14.27 5.50
C SER A 272 -6.12 15.75 5.63
N LYS A 273 -6.96 16.28 4.71
CA LYS A 273 -7.43 17.67 4.78
C LYS A 273 -8.29 17.91 6.03
N SER A 274 -9.21 17.00 6.35
CA SER A 274 -10.08 17.12 7.52
C SER A 274 -9.31 17.06 8.83
N ILE A 275 -8.37 16.12 8.97
CA ILE A 275 -7.50 16.03 10.15
C ILE A 275 -6.63 17.31 10.30
N LYS A 276 -6.09 17.83 9.19
CA LYS A 276 -5.29 19.05 9.23
C LYS A 276 -6.12 20.26 9.69
N ARG A 277 -7.36 20.41 9.23
CA ARG A 277 -8.29 21.49 9.65
C ARG A 277 -8.60 21.38 11.14
N ALA A 278 -8.97 20.19 11.63
CA ALA A 278 -9.20 19.96 13.05
C ALA A 278 -7.94 20.27 13.89
N SER A 279 -6.78 19.83 13.47
CA SER A 279 -5.50 20.12 14.13
C SER A 279 -5.18 21.63 14.21
N VAL A 280 -5.54 22.40 13.19
CA VAL A 280 -5.37 23.87 13.22
C VAL A 280 -6.27 24.49 14.28
N SER A 281 -7.55 24.08 14.38
CA SER A 281 -8.46 24.56 15.42
C SER A 281 -7.96 24.22 16.81
N VAL A 282 -7.51 22.98 17.05
CA VAL A 282 -6.89 22.57 18.33
C VAL A 282 -5.68 23.46 18.69
N THR A 283 -4.80 23.72 17.70
CA THR A 283 -3.60 24.53 17.94
C THR A 283 -3.95 25.98 18.32
N LYS A 284 -4.98 26.56 17.72
CA LYS A 284 -5.45 27.91 18.06
C LYS A 284 -6.05 27.95 19.47
N VAL A 285 -6.90 26.99 19.81
CA VAL A 285 -7.48 26.85 21.16
C VAL A 285 -6.39 26.69 22.21
N ALA A 286 -5.39 25.84 21.95
CA ALA A 286 -4.24 25.68 22.84
C ALA A 286 -3.39 26.95 23.00
N GLY A 287 -3.44 27.84 22.01
CA GLY A 287 -2.83 29.18 22.06
C GLY A 287 -3.68 30.23 22.78
N GLY A 288 -4.85 29.86 23.33
CA GLY A 288 -5.78 30.75 24.03
C GLY A 288 -6.79 31.47 23.12
N ASP A 289 -6.78 31.19 21.81
CA ASP A 289 -7.78 31.75 20.88
C ASP A 289 -9.06 30.90 20.93
N LEU A 290 -10.00 31.33 21.77
CA LEU A 290 -11.30 30.70 21.89
C LEU A 290 -12.32 31.26 20.88
N THR A 291 -11.96 32.21 20.00
CA THR A 291 -12.86 32.74 18.97
C THR A 291 -12.97 31.82 17.76
N VAL A 292 -12.07 30.83 17.66
CA VAL A 292 -12.01 29.89 16.55
C VAL A 292 -13.28 29.04 16.43
N GLU A 293 -13.79 28.88 15.23
CA GLU A 293 -14.86 27.95 14.89
C GLU A 293 -14.28 26.69 14.25
N VAL A 294 -14.92 25.55 14.50
CA VAL A 294 -14.57 24.29 13.80
C VAL A 294 -15.12 24.37 12.38
N ASP A 295 -14.30 23.96 11.41
CA ASP A 295 -14.66 23.99 9.99
C ASP A 295 -15.95 23.18 9.73
N LYS A 296 -16.94 23.82 9.13
CA LYS A 296 -18.26 23.26 8.81
C LYS A 296 -18.15 21.99 7.95
N THR A 297 -17.10 21.85 7.14
CA THR A 297 -16.88 20.65 6.32
C THR A 297 -16.47 19.44 7.17
N VAL A 298 -15.85 19.66 8.33
CA VAL A 298 -15.53 18.62 9.30
C VAL A 298 -16.78 18.22 10.07
N LEU A 299 -17.57 19.20 10.53
CA LEU A 299 -18.80 18.97 11.30
C LEU A 299 -19.89 18.20 10.53
N LYS A 300 -19.96 18.39 9.19
CA LYS A 300 -20.92 17.70 8.32
C LYS A 300 -20.58 16.23 8.05
N ARG A 301 -19.42 15.76 8.42
CA ARG A 301 -19.04 14.35 8.25
C ARG A 301 -19.82 13.46 9.19
N GLN A 302 -20.17 12.27 8.71
CA GLN A 302 -20.89 11.23 9.46
C GLN A 302 -19.96 10.06 9.84
N ASP A 303 -18.66 10.32 9.96
CA ASP A 303 -17.64 9.37 10.36
C ASP A 303 -16.92 9.84 11.63
N GLU A 304 -15.93 9.07 12.08
CA GLU A 304 -15.14 9.32 13.30
C GLU A 304 -14.45 10.69 13.29
N ILE A 305 -14.13 11.20 12.11
CA ILE A 305 -13.54 12.54 11.94
C ILE A 305 -14.59 13.61 12.20
N GLY A 306 -15.82 13.39 11.80
CA GLY A 306 -16.97 14.24 12.13
C GLY A 306 -17.28 14.26 13.61
N ASP A 307 -17.26 13.09 14.27
CA ASP A 307 -17.42 12.97 15.72
C ASP A 307 -16.34 13.74 16.48
N MET A 308 -15.07 13.60 16.07
CA MET A 308 -13.96 14.38 16.61
C MET A 308 -14.16 15.88 16.44
N GLY A 309 -14.70 16.31 15.28
CA GLY A 309 -15.01 17.73 15.03
C GLY A 309 -16.09 18.26 15.96
N ARG A 310 -17.18 17.53 16.15
CA ARG A 310 -18.29 17.87 17.07
C ARG A 310 -17.84 17.91 18.53
N ALA A 311 -17.02 16.94 18.95
CA ALA A 311 -16.43 16.93 20.29
C ALA A 311 -15.52 18.15 20.53
N LEU A 312 -14.72 18.53 19.53
CA LEU A 312 -13.88 19.73 19.60
C LEU A 312 -14.73 21.01 19.68
N GLU A 313 -15.80 21.12 18.92
CA GLU A 313 -16.74 22.25 19.00
C GLU A 313 -17.35 22.37 20.40
N THR A 314 -17.82 21.26 20.95
CA THR A 314 -18.35 21.22 22.33
C THR A 314 -17.31 21.66 23.36
N LEU A 315 -16.06 21.20 23.22
CA LEU A 315 -14.96 21.61 24.07
C LEU A 315 -14.72 23.13 24.02
N ILE A 316 -14.72 23.72 22.82
CA ILE A 316 -14.53 25.16 22.63
C ILE A 316 -15.67 25.94 23.32
N ILE A 317 -16.92 25.51 23.15
CA ILE A 317 -18.07 26.12 23.78
C ILE A 317 -17.94 26.08 25.31
N LYS A 318 -17.60 24.92 25.88
CA LYS A 318 -17.43 24.77 27.32
C LYS A 318 -16.28 25.63 27.87
N LEU A 319 -15.16 25.74 27.14
CA LEU A 319 -14.06 26.63 27.53
C LEU A 319 -14.48 28.11 27.53
N ARG A 320 -15.28 28.54 26.55
CA ARG A 320 -15.84 29.91 26.50
C ARG A 320 -16.76 30.17 27.72
N GLU A 321 -17.65 29.23 28.05
CA GLU A 321 -18.52 29.32 29.23
C GLU A 321 -17.68 29.48 30.52
N ILE A 322 -16.67 28.66 30.73
CA ILE A 322 -15.80 28.71 31.91
C ILE A 322 -15.06 30.04 31.98
N VAL A 323 -14.45 30.50 30.89
CA VAL A 323 -13.73 31.77 30.87
C VAL A 323 -14.67 32.94 31.10
N GLY A 324 -15.87 32.93 30.50
CA GLY A 324 -16.92 33.92 30.75
C GLY A 324 -17.35 33.97 32.20
N SER A 325 -17.59 32.81 32.82
CA SER A 325 -17.98 32.70 34.22
C SER A 325 -16.85 33.21 35.14
N LEU A 326 -15.58 32.88 34.85
CA LEU A 326 -14.42 33.39 35.59
C LEU A 326 -14.30 34.91 35.47
N ALA A 327 -14.52 35.47 34.28
CA ALA A 327 -14.48 36.91 34.04
C ALA A 327 -15.55 37.63 34.86
N LYS A 328 -16.78 37.08 34.87
CA LYS A 328 -17.91 37.59 35.69
C LYS A 328 -17.55 37.54 37.17
N SER A 329 -17.10 36.39 37.69
CA SER A 329 -16.72 36.25 39.10
C SER A 329 -15.60 37.21 39.49
N ALA A 330 -14.64 37.49 38.62
CA ALA A 330 -13.59 38.47 38.86
C ALA A 330 -14.16 39.92 38.93
N THR A 331 -15.16 40.24 38.14
CA THR A 331 -15.88 41.52 38.20
C THR A 331 -16.65 41.66 39.51
N ASP A 332 -17.43 40.64 39.87
CA ASP A 332 -18.23 40.63 41.11
C ASP A 332 -17.31 40.72 42.34
N LEU A 333 -16.17 40.06 42.32
CA LEU A 333 -15.16 40.17 43.39
C LEU A 333 -14.55 41.59 43.46
N GLY A 334 -14.31 42.23 42.32
CA GLY A 334 -13.88 43.61 42.24
C GLY A 334 -14.87 44.60 42.83
N GLU A 335 -16.15 44.44 42.54
CA GLU A 335 -17.26 45.25 43.13
C GLU A 335 -17.38 45.03 44.64
N SER A 336 -17.29 43.78 45.10
CA SER A 336 -17.29 43.45 46.52
C SER A 336 -16.06 44.08 47.22
N GLY A 337 -14.89 44.06 46.58
CA GLY A 337 -13.70 44.73 47.10
C GLY A 337 -13.87 46.24 47.25
N ASN A 338 -14.51 46.89 46.28
CA ASN A 338 -14.80 48.33 46.35
C ASN A 338 -15.80 48.64 47.45
N SER A 339 -16.82 47.79 47.68
CA SER A 339 -17.78 47.92 48.73
C SER A 339 -17.12 47.80 50.12
N ILE A 340 -16.22 46.84 50.31
CA ILE A 340 -15.47 46.68 51.55
C ILE A 340 -14.57 47.91 51.81
N ASP A 341 -13.89 48.46 50.80
CA ASP A 341 -13.09 49.66 50.93
C ASP A 341 -13.92 50.87 51.39
N SER A 342 -15.13 51.01 50.82
CA SER A 342 -16.09 52.04 51.23
C SER A 342 -16.54 51.88 52.68
N MET A 343 -16.88 50.66 53.11
CA MET A 343 -17.29 50.37 54.50
C MET A 343 -16.11 50.56 55.48
N ALA A 344 -14.92 50.20 55.12
CA ALA A 344 -13.73 50.44 55.92
C ALA A 344 -13.44 51.96 56.09
N SER A 345 -13.66 52.73 55.03
CA SER A 345 -13.53 54.19 55.08
C SER A 345 -14.61 54.84 56.02
N GLN A 346 -15.85 54.41 55.89
CA GLN A 346 -16.94 54.86 56.76
C GLN A 346 -16.68 54.47 58.25
N SER A 347 -16.22 53.26 58.49
CA SER A 347 -15.86 52.81 59.85
C SER A 347 -14.72 53.63 60.43
N SER A 348 -13.71 54.03 59.61
CA SER A 348 -12.64 54.88 60.03
C SER A 348 -13.12 56.30 60.39
N VAL A 349 -14.07 56.88 59.67
CA VAL A 349 -14.70 58.17 59.97
C VAL A 349 -15.46 58.06 61.27
N ALA A 350 -16.34 57.05 61.42
CA ALA A 350 -17.10 56.83 62.60
C ALA A 350 -16.24 56.61 63.88
N ALA A 351 -15.10 55.90 63.77
CA ALA A 351 -14.13 55.73 64.82
C ALA A 351 -13.44 57.06 65.18
N GLY A 352 -13.19 57.94 64.24
CA GLY A 352 -12.69 59.28 64.40
C GLY A 352 -13.68 60.17 65.19
N GLU A 353 -15.00 60.10 64.81
CA GLU A 353 -16.04 60.82 65.48
C GLU A 353 -16.22 60.38 66.96
N ILE A 354 -16.19 59.04 67.19
CA ILE A 354 -16.23 58.48 68.56
C ILE A 354 -15.02 58.95 69.38
N SER A 355 -13.81 58.97 68.78
CA SER A 355 -12.60 59.47 69.51
C SER A 355 -12.74 60.94 69.89
N THR A 356 -13.28 61.76 69.03
CA THR A 356 -13.54 63.16 69.27
C THR A 356 -14.59 63.37 70.38
N ALA A 357 -15.64 62.59 70.36
CA ALA A 357 -16.71 62.65 71.38
C ALA A 357 -16.18 62.19 72.80
N VAL A 358 -15.30 61.19 72.79
CA VAL A 358 -14.64 60.75 74.04
C VAL A 358 -13.70 61.81 74.61
N GLU A 359 -12.98 62.58 73.75
CA GLU A 359 -12.18 63.71 74.14
C GLU A 359 -12.98 64.89 74.70
N GLU A 360 -14.22 65.12 74.16
CA GLU A 360 -15.10 66.15 74.67
C GLU A 360 -15.72 65.84 76.05
N ILE A 361 -15.77 64.58 76.44
CA ILE A 361 -16.39 64.12 77.73
C ILE A 361 -15.33 64.03 78.85
N SER A 362 -14.07 64.07 78.52
CA SER A 362 -12.98 64.00 79.53
C SER A 362 -12.51 65.38 79.93
#